data_c7f65c2e907e263c458e6a7b1780aba8
#
_entry.id   c7f65c2e907e263c458e6a7b1780aba8
#
_cell.length_a   1.000
_cell.length_b   1.000
_cell.length_c   1.000
_cell.angle_alpha   90.00
_cell.angle_beta   90.00
_cell.angle_gamma   90.00
#
_symmetry.space_group_name_H-M   'P 1'
#
loop_
_entity.id
_entity.type
_entity.pdbx_description
1 polymer ?
#
loop_
_entity_poly.entity_id
_entity_poly.type
_entity_poly.pdbx_seq_one_letter_code
_entity_poly.pdbx_strand_id
1 'polypeptide(L)'
;MLKKLLKKTYHLFNQVRVVHSIPGRLRLLIPNLSDIPETLRKKYEDRVTELILSKKGIKSIEYSYRTNKVLIYYDIKYISADKILNWLNRISELIIEHSEFY
;
A
#
# COMPACT_ATOMS: atom_id res chain seq x y z
N MET A 1 -11.14 12.21 12.17
CA MET A 1 -11.57 11.15 11.28
C MET A 1 -10.53 10.78 10.23
N LEU A 2 -10.04 11.73 9.48
CA LEU A 2 -9.03 11.47 8.45
C LEU A 2 -7.74 10.86 9.02
N LYS A 3 -7.31 11.32 10.19
CA LYS A 3 -6.15 10.80 10.90
C LYS A 3 -6.29 9.34 11.28
N LYS A 4 -7.44 8.95 11.83
CA LYS A 4 -7.71 7.56 12.23
C LYS A 4 -7.70 6.65 11.01
N LEU A 5 -8.24 7.14 9.89
CA LEU A 5 -8.24 6.38 8.65
C LEU A 5 -6.81 6.19 8.13
N LEU A 6 -5.99 7.26 8.12
CA LEU A 6 -4.60 7.17 7.68
C LEU A 6 -3.78 6.24 8.57
N LYS A 7 -3.93 6.37 9.89
CA LYS A 7 -3.22 5.50 10.85
C LYS A 7 -3.61 4.03 10.65
N LYS A 8 -4.89 3.75 10.48
CA LYS A 8 -5.40 2.41 10.23
C LYS A 8 -4.89 1.86 8.89
N THR A 9 -4.84 2.71 7.87
CA THR A 9 -4.33 2.38 6.55
C THR A 9 -2.86 1.93 6.62
N TYR A 10 -2.04 2.67 7.35
CA TYR A 10 -0.61 2.36 7.45
C TYR A 10 -0.35 1.12 8.30
N HIS A 11 -1.16 0.85 9.30
CA HIS A 11 -1.08 -0.41 10.04
C HIS A 11 -1.35 -1.61 9.13
N LEU A 12 -2.23 -1.47 8.15
CA LEU A 12 -2.50 -2.53 7.18
C LEU A 12 -1.23 -2.89 6.40
N PHE A 13 -0.42 -1.91 6.02
CA PHE A 13 0.82 -2.16 5.28
C PHE A 13 1.88 -2.88 6.10
N ASN A 14 1.86 -2.77 7.43
CA ASN A 14 2.79 -3.50 8.29
C ASN A 14 2.55 -5.01 8.29
N GLN A 15 1.37 -5.44 7.86
CA GLN A 15 0.98 -6.85 7.82
C GLN A 15 0.93 -7.39 6.40
N VAL A 16 1.53 -6.67 5.46
CA VAL A 16 1.53 -7.06 4.05
C VAL A 16 2.29 -8.37 3.83
N ARG A 17 1.69 -9.27 3.07
CA ARG A 17 2.31 -10.54 2.69
C ARG A 17 2.35 -10.66 1.18
N VAL A 18 3.45 -11.16 0.65
CA VAL A 18 3.56 -11.46 -0.78
C VAL A 18 2.75 -12.71 -1.09
N VAL A 19 1.78 -12.57 -1.99
CA VAL A 19 0.96 -13.70 -2.46
C VAL A 19 1.57 -14.28 -3.73
N HIS A 20 2.06 -13.40 -4.61
CA HIS A 20 2.62 -13.79 -5.88
C HIS A 20 3.55 -12.70 -6.37
N SER A 21 4.70 -13.09 -6.91
CA SER A 21 5.67 -12.15 -7.46
C SER A 21 6.25 -12.71 -8.74
N ILE A 22 6.09 -11.96 -9.83
CA ILE A 22 6.76 -12.21 -11.10
C ILE A 22 7.43 -10.91 -11.53
N PRO A 23 8.41 -10.94 -12.45
CA PRO A 23 9.07 -9.70 -12.85
C PRO A 23 8.06 -8.65 -13.32
N GLY A 24 8.10 -7.48 -12.69
CA GLY A 24 7.22 -6.36 -13.04
C GLY A 24 5.84 -6.39 -12.42
N ARG A 25 5.49 -7.42 -11.66
CA ARG A 25 4.16 -7.53 -11.04
C ARG A 25 4.24 -8.15 -9.65
N LEU A 26 3.75 -7.43 -8.64
CA LEU A 26 3.79 -7.85 -7.25
C LEU A 26 2.36 -7.86 -6.68
N ARG A 27 1.89 -9.04 -6.29
CA ARG A 27 0.57 -9.19 -5.66
C ARG A 27 0.76 -9.34 -4.16
N LEU A 28 0.09 -8.48 -3.41
CA LEU A 28 0.18 -8.42 -1.96
C LEU A 28 -1.16 -8.71 -1.31
N LEU A 29 -1.14 -9.45 -0.22
CA LEU A 29 -2.29 -9.60 0.66
C LEU A 29 -2.20 -8.54 1.75
N ILE A 30 -3.24 -7.74 1.86
CA ILE A 30 -3.36 -6.72 2.92
C ILE A 30 -4.53 -7.13 3.80
N PRO A 31 -4.27 -7.73 4.98
CA PRO A 31 -5.34 -8.16 5.86
C PRO A 31 -6.28 -7.01 6.20
N ASN A 32 -7.57 -7.29 6.23
CA ASN A 32 -8.61 -6.33 6.61
C ASN A 32 -8.81 -5.17 5.63
N LEU A 33 -8.30 -5.27 4.42
CA LEU A 33 -8.55 -4.27 3.38
C LEU A 33 -10.06 -4.13 3.12
N SER A 34 -10.78 -5.26 3.12
CA SER A 34 -12.23 -5.28 2.93
C SER A 34 -13.00 -4.58 4.04
N ASP A 35 -12.39 -4.36 5.20
CA ASP A 35 -13.03 -3.67 6.34
C ASP A 35 -13.13 -2.16 6.13
N ILE A 36 -12.44 -1.61 5.14
CA ILE A 36 -12.54 -0.19 4.82
C ILE A 36 -13.94 0.08 4.26
N PRO A 37 -14.72 0.97 4.90
CA PRO A 37 -16.07 1.28 4.42
C PRO A 37 -16.05 1.78 2.98
N GLU A 38 -17.04 1.37 2.18
CA GLU A 38 -17.12 1.77 0.78
C GLU A 38 -17.05 3.28 0.59
N THR A 39 -17.65 4.04 1.50
CA THR A 39 -17.65 5.50 1.45
C THR A 39 -16.25 6.11 1.59
N LEU A 40 -15.31 5.37 2.16
CA LEU A 40 -13.95 5.83 2.40
C LEU A 40 -12.92 5.25 1.42
N ARG A 41 -13.33 4.27 0.60
CA ARG A 41 -12.41 3.57 -0.30
C ARG A 41 -11.76 4.49 -1.32
N LYS A 42 -12.51 5.43 -1.86
CA LYS A 42 -11.96 6.37 -2.84
C LYS A 42 -10.87 7.26 -2.22
N LYS A 43 -11.11 7.76 -1.02
CA LYS A 43 -10.10 8.56 -0.29
C LYS A 43 -8.87 7.74 0.03
N TYR A 44 -9.07 6.50 0.47
CA TYR A 44 -7.98 5.56 0.73
C TYR A 44 -7.13 5.35 -0.53
N GLU A 45 -7.78 4.99 -1.64
CA GLU A 45 -7.09 4.75 -2.90
C GLU A 45 -6.33 5.98 -3.40
N ASP A 46 -6.96 7.16 -3.34
CA ASP A 46 -6.32 8.39 -3.80
C ASP A 46 -5.04 8.67 -3.01
N ARG A 47 -5.09 8.52 -1.68
CA ARG A 47 -3.94 8.76 -0.81
C ARG A 47 -2.85 7.71 -0.98
N VAL A 48 -3.23 6.45 -0.97
CA VAL A 48 -2.28 5.34 -1.08
C VAL A 48 -1.66 5.32 -2.47
N THR A 49 -2.46 5.51 -3.51
CA THR A 49 -1.96 5.53 -4.89
C THR A 49 -0.96 6.67 -5.09
N GLU A 50 -1.28 7.86 -4.61
CA GLU A 50 -0.36 9.00 -4.69
C GLU A 50 0.98 8.68 -4.04
N LEU A 51 0.94 8.10 -2.84
CA LEU A 51 2.14 7.74 -2.11
C LEU A 51 2.95 6.64 -2.82
N ILE A 52 2.28 5.59 -3.27
CA ILE A 52 2.95 4.46 -3.93
C ILE A 52 3.57 4.91 -5.25
N LEU A 53 2.84 5.68 -6.05
CA LEU A 53 3.33 6.16 -7.34
C LEU A 53 4.46 7.19 -7.21
N SER A 54 4.67 7.75 -6.02
CA SER A 54 5.80 8.66 -5.79
C SER A 54 7.14 7.93 -5.85
N LYS A 55 7.14 6.60 -5.70
CA LYS A 55 8.36 5.81 -5.78
C LYS A 55 8.72 5.55 -7.24
N LYS A 56 9.93 5.97 -7.62
CA LYS A 56 10.41 5.78 -9.00
C LYS A 56 10.44 4.30 -9.37
N GLY A 57 9.89 3.98 -10.51
CA GLY A 57 9.83 2.61 -11.03
C GLY A 57 8.48 1.95 -10.85
N ILE A 58 7.62 2.45 -9.97
CA ILE A 58 6.26 1.92 -9.82
C ILE A 58 5.38 2.57 -10.87
N LYS A 59 4.67 1.74 -11.65
CA LYS A 59 3.83 2.18 -12.77
C LYS A 59 2.38 2.38 -12.38
N SER A 60 1.81 1.43 -11.67
CA SER A 60 0.39 1.48 -11.30
C SER A 60 0.09 0.56 -10.13
N ILE A 61 -1.07 0.75 -9.53
CA ILE A 61 -1.57 -0.06 -8.42
C ILE A 61 -3.06 -0.33 -8.62
N GLU A 62 -3.48 -1.56 -8.37
CA GLU A 62 -4.87 -1.97 -8.44
C GLU A 62 -5.30 -2.56 -7.09
N TYR A 63 -6.53 -2.31 -6.70
CA TYR A 63 -7.09 -2.74 -5.42
C TYR A 63 -8.19 -3.76 -5.63
N SER A 64 -8.20 -4.80 -4.81
CA SER A 64 -9.28 -5.77 -4.74
C SER A 64 -9.72 -5.92 -3.30
N TYR A 65 -10.73 -5.15 -2.91
CA TYR A 65 -11.27 -5.20 -1.53
C TYR A 65 -11.89 -6.55 -1.21
N ARG A 66 -12.52 -7.15 -2.20
CA ARG A 66 -13.17 -8.45 -2.03
C ARG A 66 -12.19 -9.54 -1.61
N THR A 67 -10.97 -9.49 -2.14
CA THR A 67 -9.96 -10.51 -1.88
C THR A 67 -8.85 -10.03 -0.95
N ASN A 68 -8.94 -8.81 -0.46
CA ASN A 68 -7.91 -8.18 0.38
C ASN A 68 -6.54 -8.12 -0.29
N LYS A 69 -6.52 -7.90 -1.60
CA LYS A 69 -5.28 -7.89 -2.38
C LYS A 69 -5.04 -6.56 -3.06
N VAL A 70 -3.76 -6.27 -3.24
CA VAL A 70 -3.29 -5.13 -4.00
C VAL A 70 -2.28 -5.64 -5.01
N LEU A 71 -2.38 -5.14 -6.24
CA LEU A 71 -1.48 -5.52 -7.32
C LEU A 71 -0.68 -4.31 -7.75
N ILE A 72 0.65 -4.41 -7.65
CA ILE A 72 1.57 -3.34 -8.01
C ILE A 72 2.31 -3.73 -9.28
N TYR A 73 2.24 -2.87 -10.29
CA TYR A 73 3.02 -3.00 -11.52
C TYR A 73 4.23 -2.08 -11.44
N TYR A 74 5.39 -2.58 -11.79
CA TYR A 74 6.63 -1.81 -11.69
C TYR A 74 7.59 -2.14 -12.82
N ASP A 75 8.55 -1.23 -13.05
CA ASP A 75 9.58 -1.41 -14.07
C ASP A 75 10.81 -2.07 -13.43
N ILE A 76 11.11 -3.28 -13.87
CA ILE A 76 12.24 -4.08 -13.34
C ILE A 76 13.60 -3.42 -13.55
N LYS A 77 13.68 -2.47 -14.50
CA LYS A 77 14.92 -1.73 -14.74
C LYS A 77 15.22 -0.73 -13.63
N TYR A 78 14.21 -0.27 -12.91
CA TYR A 78 14.35 0.76 -11.89
C TYR A 78 14.21 0.27 -10.46
N ILE A 79 13.43 -0.79 -10.24
CA ILE A 79 13.15 -1.25 -8.87
C ILE A 79 12.86 -2.75 -8.86
N SER A 80 13.15 -3.40 -7.73
CA SER A 80 12.83 -4.81 -7.50
C SER A 80 11.67 -4.95 -6.52
N ALA A 81 11.07 -6.13 -6.49
CA ALA A 81 10.01 -6.43 -5.52
C ALA A 81 10.49 -6.25 -4.08
N ASP A 82 11.71 -6.70 -3.78
CA ASP A 82 12.30 -6.58 -2.44
C ASP A 82 12.44 -5.11 -2.01
N LYS A 83 12.87 -4.26 -2.92
CA LYS A 83 12.99 -2.82 -2.64
C LYS A 83 11.63 -2.18 -2.39
N ILE A 84 10.61 -2.60 -3.15
CA ILE A 84 9.25 -2.11 -2.94
C ILE A 84 8.75 -2.52 -1.54
N LEU A 85 8.93 -3.77 -1.16
CA LEU A 85 8.51 -4.27 0.15
C LEU A 85 9.22 -3.56 1.29
N ASN A 86 10.54 -3.40 1.19
CA ASN A 86 11.31 -2.68 2.19
C ASN A 86 10.87 -1.22 2.31
N TRP A 87 10.60 -0.57 1.19
CA TRP A 87 10.12 0.80 1.17
C TRP A 87 8.73 0.92 1.80
N LEU A 88 7.81 0.01 1.49
CA LEU A 88 6.47 0.00 2.08
C LEU A 88 6.55 -0.12 3.60
N ASN A 89 7.41 -1.00 4.10
CA ASN A 89 7.59 -1.16 5.54
C ASN A 89 8.11 0.12 6.19
N ARG A 90 9.05 0.80 5.55
CA ARG A 90 9.62 2.05 6.09
C ARG A 90 8.63 3.19 6.09
N ILE A 91 7.86 3.38 5.01
CA ILE A 91 6.90 4.48 4.97
C ILE A 91 5.76 4.28 5.96
N SER A 92 5.33 3.04 6.19
CA SER A 92 4.29 2.77 7.17
C SER A 92 4.74 3.12 8.59
N GLU A 93 5.98 2.81 8.95
CA GLU A 93 6.56 3.19 10.23
C GLU A 93 6.65 4.71 10.40
N LEU A 94 7.20 5.41 9.40
CA LEU A 94 7.35 6.87 9.43
C LEU A 94 6.00 7.57 9.55
N ILE A 95 4.99 7.07 8.87
CA ILE A 95 3.69 7.72 8.85
C ILE A 95 2.94 7.46 10.15
N ILE A 96 3.10 6.29 10.74
CA ILE A 96 2.53 6.00 12.07
C ILE A 96 3.13 6.94 13.11
N GLU A 97 4.45 7.14 13.09
CA GLU A 97 5.12 8.10 13.98
C GLU A 97 4.56 9.52 13.79
N HIS A 98 4.48 9.98 12.56
CA HIS A 98 3.96 11.33 12.27
C HIS A 98 2.49 11.47 12.67
N SER A 99 1.68 10.43 12.54
CA SER A 99 0.27 10.51 12.88
C SER A 99 0.03 10.62 14.39
N GLU A 100 0.99 10.25 15.23
CA GLU A 100 0.86 10.37 16.68
C GLU A 100 1.04 11.80 17.18
N PHE A 101 1.63 12.67 16.39
CA PHE A 101 1.88 14.06 16.75
C PHE A 101 0.74 15.02 16.38
N TYR A 102 -0.29 14.52 15.82
CA TYR A 102 -1.44 15.32 15.48
C TYR A 102 -2.57 15.05 16.45
#